data_48d618f741d48c77d3262980b6b069cb
#
_entry.id   48d618f741d48c77d3262980b6b069cb
#
_cell.length_a   1.000
_cell.length_b   1.000
_cell.length_c   1.000
_cell.angle_alpha   90.00
_cell.angle_beta   90.00
_cell.angle_gamma   90.00
#
_symmetry.space_group_name_H-M   'P 1'
#
loop_
_entity.id
_entity.type
_entity.pdbx_description
1 polymer ?
#
loop_
_entity_poly.entity_id
_entity_poly.type
_entity_poly.pdbx_seq_one_letter_code
_entity_poly.pdbx_strand_id
1 'polypeptide(L)'
;MSMRIIGLAGWSGSGKTTLITKVIPVLAGRGLKIATVKHAHHEFDIDQPGKDSWLHRASGASEVLVTSSRRWALIHELRDEPEPPLEDILAKLAPADLIIVEGFKRHAHPKLEVYRATVGKPLLYPDDDCIVAIASDGALPQAPLPVLRLDDIEGIANVLQAEASPLNQIGPPLQHA
;
A
#
# COMPACT_ATOMS: atom_id res chain seq x y z
N MET A 1 -20.02 -4.58 5.68
CA MET A 1 -19.49 -4.16 4.37
C MET A 1 -18.22 -4.96 4.12
N SER A 2 -17.98 -5.42 2.89
CA SER A 2 -16.73 -6.11 2.57
C SER A 2 -15.58 -5.10 2.47
N MET A 3 -14.43 -5.41 3.04
CA MET A 3 -13.21 -4.61 2.87
C MET A 3 -12.87 -4.50 1.38
N ARG A 4 -12.43 -3.32 0.94
CA ARG A 4 -12.01 -3.05 -0.44
C ARG A 4 -10.54 -2.68 -0.46
N ILE A 5 -9.86 -2.97 -1.55
CA ILE A 5 -8.41 -2.77 -1.69
C ILE A 5 -8.07 -2.05 -2.98
N ILE A 6 -7.08 -1.16 -2.90
CA ILE A 6 -6.43 -0.53 -4.04
C ILE A 6 -4.94 -0.30 -3.73
N GLY A 7 -4.10 -0.48 -4.74
CA GLY A 7 -2.66 -0.27 -4.62
C GLY A 7 -2.21 1.11 -5.11
N LEU A 8 -1.04 1.54 -4.65
CA LEU A 8 -0.25 2.60 -5.27
C LEU A 8 1.02 2.00 -5.86
N ALA A 9 1.12 2.02 -7.18
CA ALA A 9 2.30 1.63 -7.93
C ALA A 9 3.17 2.86 -8.26
N GLY A 10 4.43 2.64 -8.58
CA GLY A 10 5.35 3.70 -8.98
C GLY A 10 6.77 3.43 -8.49
N TRP A 11 7.74 4.02 -9.14
CA TRP A 11 9.15 3.87 -8.80
C TRP A 11 9.50 4.54 -7.47
N SER A 12 10.65 4.17 -6.90
CA SER A 12 11.18 4.88 -5.73
C SER A 12 11.37 6.36 -6.06
N GLY A 13 10.99 7.24 -5.13
CA GLY A 13 11.06 8.70 -5.36
C GLY A 13 9.86 9.30 -6.12
N SER A 14 8.91 8.51 -6.65
CA SER A 14 7.74 9.06 -7.37
C SER A 14 6.76 9.84 -6.47
N GLY A 15 6.87 9.71 -5.14
CA GLY A 15 6.05 10.47 -4.19
C GLY A 15 4.82 9.72 -3.67
N LYS A 16 4.76 8.38 -3.79
CA LYS A 16 3.66 7.55 -3.26
C LYS A 16 3.33 7.85 -1.80
N THR A 17 4.33 7.80 -0.93
CA THR A 17 4.14 8.07 0.51
C THR A 17 3.61 9.49 0.75
N THR A 18 4.12 10.49 0.04
CA THR A 18 3.62 11.87 0.11
C THR A 18 2.16 11.97 -0.34
N LEU A 19 1.78 11.23 -1.39
CA LEU A 19 0.41 11.19 -1.87
C LEU A 19 -0.52 10.53 -0.85
N ILE A 20 -0.15 9.37 -0.31
CA ILE A 20 -0.92 8.64 0.71
C ILE A 20 -1.21 9.56 1.92
N THR A 21 -0.21 10.27 2.42
CA THR A 21 -0.39 11.14 3.60
C THR A 21 -1.37 12.30 3.35
N LYS A 22 -1.60 12.70 2.10
CA LYS A 22 -2.57 13.73 1.72
C LYS A 22 -3.97 13.14 1.47
N VAL A 23 -4.05 11.95 0.90
CA VAL A 23 -5.32 11.31 0.53
C VAL A 23 -6.01 10.69 1.74
N ILE A 24 -5.29 10.11 2.69
CA ILE A 24 -5.87 9.51 3.90
C ILE A 24 -6.80 10.48 4.66
N PRO A 25 -6.40 11.74 4.94
CA PRO A 25 -7.29 12.68 5.62
C PRO A 25 -8.60 12.96 4.86
N VAL A 26 -8.55 13.02 3.53
CA VAL A 26 -9.74 13.22 2.69
C VAL A 26 -10.69 12.04 2.81
N LEU A 27 -10.17 10.81 2.64
CA LEU A 27 -10.97 9.59 2.74
C LEU A 27 -11.53 9.38 4.16
N ALA A 28 -10.73 9.63 5.19
CA ALA A 28 -11.17 9.58 6.58
C ALA A 28 -12.22 10.63 6.89
N GLY A 29 -12.10 11.86 6.33
CA GLY A 29 -13.10 12.92 6.44
C GLY A 29 -14.45 12.56 5.79
N ARG A 30 -14.47 11.61 4.85
CA ARG A 30 -15.69 11.03 4.26
C ARG A 30 -16.30 9.92 5.15
N GLY A 31 -15.74 9.66 6.31
CA GLY A 31 -16.21 8.65 7.25
C GLY A 31 -15.66 7.23 6.97
N LEU A 32 -14.70 7.08 6.06
CA LEU A 32 -14.12 5.77 5.75
C LEU A 32 -13.05 5.39 6.79
N LYS A 33 -13.10 4.15 7.27
CA LYS A 33 -12.04 3.53 8.06
C LYS A 33 -10.96 3.01 7.11
N ILE A 34 -9.78 3.64 7.15
CA ILE A 34 -8.67 3.34 6.25
C ILE A 34 -7.64 2.46 6.97
N ALA A 35 -7.20 1.40 6.29
CA ALA A 35 -6.01 0.64 6.63
C ALA A 35 -4.94 0.83 5.54
N THR A 36 -3.67 0.73 5.90
CA THR A 36 -2.58 0.77 4.93
C THR A 36 -1.67 -0.43 5.11
N VAL A 37 -1.18 -0.96 4.00
CA VAL A 37 -0.13 -1.99 3.95
C VAL A 37 1.02 -1.42 3.15
N LYS A 38 2.23 -1.49 3.70
CA LYS A 38 3.45 -1.07 3.00
C LYS A 38 4.41 -2.23 2.92
N HIS A 39 4.78 -2.61 1.70
CA HIS A 39 5.88 -3.54 1.46
C HIS A 39 7.22 -2.78 1.50
N ALA A 40 8.06 -3.12 2.44
CA ALA A 40 9.40 -2.57 2.54
C ALA A 40 10.37 -3.43 1.72
N HIS A 41 11.21 -2.78 0.88
CA HIS A 41 12.22 -3.48 0.07
C HIS A 41 13.53 -3.73 0.83
N HIS A 42 13.66 -3.21 2.03
CA HIS A 42 14.80 -3.35 2.91
C HIS A 42 14.31 -3.73 4.31
N GLU A 43 15.22 -4.27 5.12
CA GLU A 43 14.95 -4.48 6.55
C GLU A 43 14.40 -3.18 7.18
N PHE A 44 13.35 -3.33 7.96
CA PHE A 44 12.76 -2.24 8.73
C PHE A 44 12.60 -2.66 10.18
N ASP A 45 12.71 -1.71 11.08
CA ASP A 45 12.37 -1.89 12.47
C ASP A 45 11.42 -0.78 12.91
N ILE A 46 10.34 -1.15 13.60
CA ILE A 46 9.37 -0.21 14.20
C ILE A 46 9.57 -0.12 15.71
N ASP A 47 10.49 -0.90 16.24
CA ASP A 47 10.83 -0.97 17.66
C ASP A 47 12.06 -0.10 17.96
N GLN A 48 12.26 0.21 19.24
CA GLN A 48 13.40 0.98 19.68
C GLN A 48 14.46 0.07 20.30
N PRO A 49 15.70 0.03 19.76
CA PRO A 49 16.78 -0.75 20.32
C PRO A 49 16.97 -0.51 21.83
N GLY A 50 17.09 -1.60 22.58
CA GLY A 50 17.27 -1.55 24.04
C GLY A 50 16.00 -1.38 24.88
N LYS A 51 14.81 -1.27 24.26
CA LYS A 51 13.53 -1.34 24.98
C LYS A 51 13.08 -2.79 25.18
N ASP A 52 12.19 -3.02 26.12
CA ASP A 52 11.76 -4.36 26.54
C ASP A 52 11.27 -5.22 25.37
N SER A 53 10.45 -4.66 24.48
CA SER A 53 9.95 -5.35 23.28
C SER A 53 11.09 -5.76 22.35
N TRP A 54 12.06 -4.88 22.12
CA TRP A 54 13.23 -5.17 21.32
C TRP A 54 14.09 -6.28 21.97
N LEU A 55 14.30 -6.21 23.30
CA LEU A 55 15.05 -7.24 24.04
C LEU A 55 14.35 -8.61 23.97
N HIS A 56 13.01 -8.66 24.04
CA HIS A 56 12.25 -9.91 23.88
C HIS A 56 12.51 -10.54 22.51
N ARG A 57 12.45 -9.75 21.42
CA ARG A 57 12.75 -10.22 20.05
C ARG A 57 14.20 -10.70 19.93
N ALA A 58 15.15 -9.88 20.40
CA ALA A 58 16.58 -10.20 20.36
C ALA A 58 16.91 -11.45 21.19
N SER A 59 16.13 -11.74 22.23
CA SER A 59 16.27 -12.95 23.07
C SER A 59 15.63 -14.20 22.47
N GLY A 60 14.96 -14.08 21.31
CA GLY A 60 14.45 -15.24 20.59
C GLY A 60 12.94 -15.38 20.53
N ALA A 61 12.14 -14.41 21.01
CA ALA A 61 10.68 -14.46 20.82
C ALA A 61 10.34 -14.35 19.32
N SER A 62 9.49 -15.26 18.82
CA SER A 62 8.99 -15.22 17.42
C SER A 62 7.92 -14.14 17.22
N GLU A 63 7.16 -13.83 18.28
CA GLU A 63 6.17 -12.75 18.27
C GLU A 63 6.25 -11.93 19.54
N VAL A 64 6.07 -10.62 19.40
CA VAL A 64 5.94 -9.69 20.53
C VAL A 64 4.74 -8.79 20.32
N LEU A 65 3.75 -8.86 21.21
CA LEU A 65 2.62 -7.96 21.26
C LEU A 65 2.88 -6.85 22.28
N VAL A 66 2.99 -5.63 21.80
CA VAL A 66 3.10 -4.43 22.65
C VAL A 66 1.75 -3.75 22.70
N THR A 67 1.24 -3.45 23.89
CA THR A 67 -0.08 -2.83 24.05
C THR A 67 -0.08 -1.68 25.05
N SER A 68 -0.92 -0.70 24.83
CA SER A 68 -1.20 0.42 25.70
C SER A 68 -2.67 0.83 25.63
N SER A 69 -3.10 1.80 26.42
CA SER A 69 -4.47 2.34 26.35
C SER A 69 -4.83 3.04 25.02
N ARG A 70 -3.84 3.32 24.16
CA ARG A 70 -4.03 4.09 22.92
C ARG A 70 -3.74 3.29 21.66
N ARG A 71 -2.87 2.28 21.72
CA ARG A 71 -2.44 1.51 20.55
C ARG A 71 -1.86 0.17 20.97
N TRP A 72 -1.84 -0.73 20.02
CA TRP A 72 -1.09 -1.97 20.13
C TRP A 72 -0.36 -2.23 18.81
N ALA A 73 0.71 -3.02 18.88
CA ALA A 73 1.44 -3.50 17.72
C ALA A 73 1.84 -4.96 17.95
N LEU A 74 1.67 -5.79 16.93
CA LEU A 74 2.21 -7.14 16.87
C LEU A 74 3.40 -7.14 15.93
N ILE A 75 4.53 -7.58 16.42
CA ILE A 75 5.76 -7.77 15.66
C ILE A 75 5.98 -9.26 15.54
N HIS A 76 6.03 -9.77 14.32
CA HIS A 76 6.32 -11.16 13.98
C HIS A 76 7.68 -11.22 13.28
N GLU A 77 8.59 -12.00 13.82
CA GLU A 77 9.94 -12.24 13.27
C GLU A 77 9.88 -13.46 12.34
N LEU A 78 9.99 -13.25 11.05
CA LEU A 78 9.96 -14.33 10.05
C LEU A 78 11.12 -15.32 10.20
N ARG A 79 12.31 -14.80 10.59
CA ARG A 79 13.54 -15.62 10.69
C ARG A 79 13.78 -16.45 9.43
N ASP A 80 13.58 -17.76 9.52
CA ASP A 80 13.74 -18.71 8.41
C ASP A 80 12.42 -18.96 7.66
N GLU A 81 11.31 -18.31 8.06
CA GLU A 81 10.03 -18.40 7.37
C GLU A 81 10.05 -17.58 6.08
N PRO A 82 9.40 -18.04 5.01
CA PRO A 82 9.25 -17.27 3.79
C PRO A 82 8.41 -16.02 4.05
N GLU A 83 8.63 -14.98 3.24
CA GLU A 83 7.77 -13.80 3.24
C GLU A 83 6.30 -14.21 3.01
N PRO A 84 5.36 -13.82 3.89
CA PRO A 84 3.96 -14.18 3.75
C PRO A 84 3.35 -13.48 2.52
N PRO A 85 2.46 -14.15 1.78
CA PRO A 85 1.73 -13.55 0.67
C PRO A 85 0.82 -12.42 1.17
N LEU A 86 0.44 -11.52 0.25
CA LEU A 86 -0.38 -10.35 0.58
C LEU A 86 -1.68 -10.74 1.29
N GLU A 87 -2.31 -11.84 0.87
CA GLU A 87 -3.57 -12.35 1.43
C GLU A 87 -3.44 -12.66 2.94
N ASP A 88 -2.33 -13.26 3.36
CA ASP A 88 -2.07 -13.60 4.75
C ASP A 88 -1.81 -12.34 5.60
N ILE A 89 -1.15 -11.33 5.02
CA ILE A 89 -0.97 -10.02 5.66
C ILE A 89 -2.31 -9.30 5.80
N LEU A 90 -3.14 -9.32 4.75
CA LEU A 90 -4.46 -8.68 4.78
C LEU A 90 -5.40 -9.34 5.82
N ALA A 91 -5.29 -10.66 6.03
CA ALA A 91 -6.06 -11.38 7.04
C ALA A 91 -5.73 -10.96 8.49
N LYS A 92 -4.56 -10.33 8.71
CA LYS A 92 -4.15 -9.82 10.04
C LYS A 92 -4.74 -8.43 10.34
N LEU A 93 -5.32 -7.75 9.34
CA LEU A 93 -5.89 -6.42 9.53
C LEU A 93 -7.26 -6.49 10.23
N ALA A 94 -7.51 -5.55 11.13
CA ALA A 94 -8.85 -5.31 11.64
C ALA A 94 -9.77 -4.81 10.50
N PRO A 95 -11.11 -5.06 10.58
CA PRO A 95 -12.04 -4.60 9.56
C PRO A 95 -11.88 -3.11 9.24
N ALA A 96 -11.75 -2.79 7.95
CA ALA A 96 -11.64 -1.45 7.38
C ALA A 96 -12.53 -1.34 6.14
N ASP A 97 -12.90 -0.12 5.74
CA ASP A 97 -13.70 0.13 4.54
C ASP A 97 -12.83 0.12 3.29
N LEU A 98 -11.61 0.64 3.40
CA LEU A 98 -10.63 0.72 2.31
C LEU A 98 -9.23 0.40 2.81
N ILE A 99 -8.55 -0.48 2.10
CA ILE A 99 -7.14 -0.81 2.29
C ILE A 99 -6.34 -0.18 1.16
N ILE A 100 -5.33 0.63 1.49
CA ILE A 100 -4.40 1.20 0.53
C ILE A 100 -3.07 0.46 0.66
N VAL A 101 -2.62 -0.17 -0.43
CA VAL A 101 -1.39 -0.97 -0.47
C VAL A 101 -0.29 -0.19 -1.19
N GLU A 102 0.83 0.05 -0.52
CA GLU A 102 2.05 0.58 -1.13
C GLU A 102 3.05 -0.56 -1.34
N GLY A 103 3.44 -0.79 -2.57
CA GLY A 103 4.27 -1.93 -2.97
C GLY A 103 3.44 -3.07 -3.56
N PHE A 104 3.88 -4.32 -3.40
CA PHE A 104 3.18 -5.50 -3.94
C PHE A 104 2.81 -5.36 -5.43
N LYS A 105 3.72 -4.83 -6.25
CA LYS A 105 3.48 -4.48 -7.66
C LYS A 105 3.00 -5.66 -8.50
N ARG A 106 3.36 -6.89 -8.13
CA ARG A 106 3.05 -8.11 -8.88
C ARG A 106 1.71 -8.74 -8.51
N HIS A 107 0.97 -8.19 -7.54
CA HIS A 107 -0.33 -8.74 -7.15
C HIS A 107 -1.46 -8.19 -8.01
N ALA A 108 -2.44 -9.05 -8.32
CA ALA A 108 -3.57 -8.73 -9.18
C ALA A 108 -4.68 -7.99 -8.41
N HIS A 109 -4.42 -6.74 -8.03
CA HIS A 109 -5.41 -5.82 -7.47
C HIS A 109 -5.34 -4.48 -8.20
N PRO A 110 -6.42 -3.69 -8.25
CA PRO A 110 -6.42 -2.38 -8.90
C PRO A 110 -5.33 -1.47 -8.31
N LYS A 111 -4.66 -0.70 -9.16
CA LYS A 111 -3.58 0.20 -8.75
C LYS A 111 -3.71 1.56 -9.40
N LEU A 112 -3.42 2.61 -8.65
CA LEU A 112 -3.12 3.93 -9.17
C LEU A 112 -1.60 4.03 -9.37
N GLU A 113 -1.14 4.32 -10.57
CA GLU A 113 0.27 4.61 -10.80
C GLU A 113 0.60 6.05 -10.38
N VAL A 114 1.66 6.22 -9.59
CA VAL A 114 2.21 7.53 -9.24
C VAL A 114 3.47 7.76 -10.06
N TYR A 115 3.39 8.68 -11.02
CA TYR A 115 4.44 8.97 -11.98
C TYR A 115 4.98 10.38 -11.83
N ARG A 116 6.31 10.51 -11.91
CA ARG A 116 7.02 11.80 -12.05
C ARG A 116 8.06 11.69 -13.13
N ALA A 117 8.01 12.60 -14.10
CA ALA A 117 8.97 12.64 -15.19
C ALA A 117 10.41 12.84 -14.69
N THR A 118 10.59 13.59 -13.60
CA THR A 118 11.90 13.85 -12.98
C THR A 118 12.58 12.61 -12.39
N VAL A 119 11.83 11.52 -12.14
CA VAL A 119 12.41 10.24 -11.69
C VAL A 119 13.15 9.53 -12.81
N GLY A 120 12.87 9.86 -14.08
CA GLY A 120 13.56 9.31 -15.26
C GLY A 120 13.33 7.82 -15.49
N LYS A 121 12.22 7.27 -14.99
CA LYS A 121 11.85 5.87 -15.16
C LYS A 121 10.62 5.74 -16.06
N PRO A 122 10.45 4.61 -16.79
CA PRO A 122 9.30 4.40 -17.63
C PRO A 122 8.00 4.30 -16.80
N LEU A 123 6.87 4.53 -17.47
CA LEU A 123 5.55 4.23 -16.92
C LEU A 123 5.41 2.71 -16.71
N LEU A 124 4.62 2.32 -15.72
CA LEU A 124 4.38 0.93 -15.35
C LEU A 124 3.14 0.36 -16.03
N TYR A 125 2.14 1.20 -16.35
CA TYR A 125 0.86 0.75 -16.89
C TYR A 125 0.96 -0.07 -18.19
N PRO A 126 1.97 0.08 -19.07
CA PRO A 126 2.06 -0.75 -20.26
C PRO A 126 2.34 -2.23 -19.95
N ASP A 127 2.91 -2.51 -18.79
CA ASP A 127 3.31 -3.85 -18.34
C ASP A 127 2.48 -4.36 -17.14
N ASP A 128 1.44 -3.62 -16.74
CA ASP A 128 0.57 -3.99 -15.58
C ASP A 128 -0.89 -3.59 -15.85
N ASP A 129 -1.67 -4.53 -16.34
CA ASP A 129 -3.11 -4.35 -16.65
C ASP A 129 -3.97 -4.03 -15.41
N CYS A 130 -3.41 -4.17 -14.22
CA CYS A 130 -4.10 -3.78 -12.97
C CYS A 130 -4.00 -2.29 -12.67
N ILE A 131 -3.24 -1.51 -13.44
CA ILE A 131 -3.20 -0.06 -13.29
C ILE A 131 -4.45 0.54 -13.96
N VAL A 132 -5.28 1.19 -13.14
CA VAL A 132 -6.59 1.73 -13.55
C VAL A 132 -6.56 3.24 -13.82
N ALA A 133 -5.56 3.94 -13.28
CA ALA A 133 -5.37 5.38 -13.49
C ALA A 133 -3.93 5.78 -13.16
N ILE A 134 -3.53 6.99 -13.58
CA ILE A 134 -2.20 7.55 -13.36
C ILE A 134 -2.32 8.90 -12.67
N ALA A 135 -1.58 9.11 -11.59
CA ALA A 135 -1.37 10.41 -10.98
C ALA A 135 0.02 10.94 -11.40
N SER A 136 0.07 12.06 -12.13
CA SER A 136 1.28 12.57 -12.75
C SER A 136 1.52 14.07 -12.45
N ASP A 137 2.78 14.49 -12.43
CA ASP A 137 3.18 15.92 -12.39
C ASP A 137 3.17 16.59 -13.77
N GLY A 138 2.97 15.82 -14.85
CA GLY A 138 2.88 16.29 -16.22
C GLY A 138 1.75 15.67 -17.02
N ALA A 139 1.43 16.25 -18.17
CA ALA A 139 0.46 15.68 -19.09
C ALA A 139 1.01 14.42 -19.76
N LEU A 140 0.17 13.40 -19.91
CA LEU A 140 0.48 12.14 -20.58
C LEU A 140 -0.58 11.87 -21.68
N PRO A 141 -0.57 12.64 -22.78
CA PRO A 141 -1.65 12.62 -23.78
C PRO A 141 -1.78 11.30 -24.53
N GLN A 142 -0.76 10.44 -24.49
CA GLN A 142 -0.77 9.12 -25.13
C GLN A 142 -1.24 7.99 -24.19
N ALA A 143 -1.45 8.29 -22.89
CA ALA A 143 -1.92 7.28 -21.95
C ALA A 143 -3.39 6.94 -22.24
N PRO A 144 -3.74 5.66 -22.35
CA PRO A 144 -5.13 5.23 -22.57
C PRO A 144 -5.97 5.27 -21.29
N LEU A 145 -5.32 5.48 -20.15
CA LEU A 145 -5.93 5.51 -18.83
C LEU A 145 -6.22 6.94 -18.37
N PRO A 146 -7.15 7.16 -17.43
CA PRO A 146 -7.35 8.44 -16.79
C PRO A 146 -6.07 8.96 -16.15
N VAL A 147 -5.70 10.21 -16.46
CA VAL A 147 -4.52 10.88 -15.90
C VAL A 147 -4.99 12.02 -15.02
N LEU A 148 -4.64 11.97 -13.74
CA LEU A 148 -4.91 13.00 -12.74
C LEU A 148 -3.63 13.77 -12.44
N ARG A 149 -3.77 15.04 -12.04
CA ARG A 149 -2.65 15.79 -11.50
C ARG A 149 -2.30 15.29 -10.10
N LEU A 150 -1.03 15.24 -9.75
CA LEU A 150 -0.56 14.83 -8.41
C LEU A 150 -1.04 15.74 -7.27
N ASP A 151 -1.45 16.96 -7.58
CA ASP A 151 -2.01 17.92 -6.62
C ASP A 151 -3.56 17.89 -6.54
N ASP A 152 -4.23 17.15 -7.43
CA ASP A 152 -5.68 16.91 -7.36
C ASP A 152 -6.01 15.79 -6.36
N ILE A 153 -5.85 16.10 -5.08
CA ILE A 153 -6.03 15.12 -4.00
C ILE A 153 -7.46 14.60 -3.92
N GLU A 154 -8.46 15.45 -4.17
CA GLU A 154 -9.86 15.04 -4.17
C GLU A 154 -10.18 14.11 -5.34
N GLY A 155 -9.73 14.43 -6.56
CA GLY A 155 -9.88 13.57 -7.72
C GLY A 155 -9.20 12.21 -7.51
N ILE A 156 -7.99 12.20 -6.95
CA ILE A 156 -7.28 10.96 -6.62
C ILE A 156 -8.05 10.16 -5.56
N ALA A 157 -8.56 10.79 -4.50
CA ALA A 157 -9.36 10.12 -3.49
C ALA A 157 -10.63 9.50 -4.10
N ASN A 158 -11.27 10.17 -5.07
CA ASN A 158 -12.42 9.64 -5.80
C ASN A 158 -12.05 8.37 -6.57
N VAL A 159 -10.95 8.39 -7.31
CA VAL A 159 -10.45 7.21 -8.04
C VAL A 159 -10.13 6.06 -7.09
N LEU A 160 -9.38 6.32 -6.01
CA LEU A 160 -9.06 5.27 -5.03
C LEU A 160 -10.31 4.64 -4.43
N GLN A 161 -11.35 5.45 -4.15
CA GLN A 161 -12.60 4.95 -3.60
C GLN A 161 -13.45 4.23 -4.66
N ALA A 162 -13.48 4.69 -5.90
CA ALA A 162 -14.31 4.11 -6.96
C ALA A 162 -13.72 2.78 -7.47
N GLU A 163 -12.42 2.75 -7.74
CA GLU A 163 -11.73 1.64 -8.39
C GLU A 163 -11.27 0.52 -7.43
N ALA A 164 -11.38 0.74 -6.11
CA ALA A 164 -11.04 -0.31 -5.16
C ALA A 164 -11.94 -1.55 -5.34
N SER A 165 -11.34 -2.73 -5.38
CA SER A 165 -12.04 -4.00 -5.52
C SER A 165 -12.31 -4.66 -4.16
N PRO A 166 -13.39 -5.45 -4.01
CA PRO A 166 -13.59 -6.29 -2.84
C PRO A 166 -12.42 -7.26 -2.63
N LEU A 167 -12.01 -7.48 -1.39
CA LEU A 167 -10.90 -8.36 -1.04
C LEU A 167 -11.02 -9.79 -1.60
N ASN A 168 -12.23 -10.32 -1.69
CA ASN A 168 -12.48 -11.66 -2.23
C ASN A 168 -12.35 -11.76 -3.77
N GLN A 169 -12.02 -10.67 -4.45
CA GLN A 169 -11.80 -10.61 -5.90
C GLN A 169 -10.34 -10.40 -6.28
N ILE A 170 -9.42 -10.41 -5.30
CA ILE A 170 -7.99 -10.32 -5.57
C ILE A 170 -7.53 -11.65 -6.14
N GLY A 171 -6.89 -11.61 -7.30
CA GLY A 171 -6.25 -12.76 -7.91
C GLY A 171 -4.87 -13.07 -7.30
N PRO A 172 -4.33 -14.27 -7.58
CA PRO A 172 -2.96 -14.61 -7.21
C PRO A 172 -1.95 -13.65 -7.88
N PRO A 173 -0.68 -13.64 -7.43
CA PRO A 173 0.36 -12.84 -8.05
C PRO A 173 0.44 -13.06 -9.57
N LEU A 174 0.63 -11.99 -10.33
CA LEU A 174 0.80 -12.04 -11.78
C LEU A 174 2.06 -12.87 -12.10
N GLN A 175 1.87 -13.96 -12.82
CA GLN A 175 2.97 -14.77 -13.33
C GLN A 175 3.51 -14.05 -14.58
N HIS A 176 4.70 -13.48 -14.48
CA HIS A 176 5.41 -13.04 -15.68
C HIS A 176 6.07 -14.23 -16.34
N ALA A 177 5.75 -14.42 -17.62
CA ALA A 177 6.44 -15.30 -18.52
C ALA A 177 7.87 -14.78 -18.77
#